data_c9fd3ca85ae1e6732878fde711e7e614
#
_entry.id   c9fd3ca85ae1e6732878fde711e7e614
#
_cell.length_a   1.000
_cell.length_b   1.000
_cell.length_c   1.000
_cell.angle_alpha   90.00
_cell.angle_beta   90.00
_cell.angle_gamma   90.00
#
_symmetry.space_group_name_H-M   'P 1'
#
loop_
_entity.id
_entity.type
_entity.pdbx_description
1 polymer ?
#
loop_
_entity_poly.entity_id
_entity_poly.type
_entity_poly.pdbx_seq_one_letter_code
_entity_poly.pdbx_strand_id
1 'polypeptide(L)'
;MPPSETKTRIDWIASSCRLLQSTAAEFARTRPFAGLTIGTAIHLEPKTAALLMTLQAGGARLVATGNLNSTQPETIAYLRERGITVIGEQTTDASAHGRFLDAILAEKPDLLLDNGGDLFARVAEDGYPALREIGRAHV
;
A
#
# COMPACT_ATOMS: atom_id res chain seq x y z
N MET A 1 -17.40 15.29 8.37
CA MET A 1 -16.58 14.81 9.46
C MET A 1 -15.30 15.62 9.56
N PRO A 2 -14.98 16.21 10.70
CA PRO A 2 -13.75 16.97 10.82
C PRO A 2 -12.53 16.06 10.58
N PRO A 3 -11.47 16.55 9.94
CA PRO A 3 -10.27 15.76 9.68
C PRO A 3 -9.65 15.09 10.90
N SER A 4 -9.86 15.69 12.09
CA SER A 4 -9.33 15.17 13.34
C SER A 4 -9.97 13.85 13.81
N GLU A 5 -11.26 13.64 13.54
CA GLU A 5 -11.96 12.41 13.97
C GLU A 5 -11.57 11.19 13.13
N THR A 6 -11.39 11.38 11.82
CA THR A 6 -10.96 10.31 10.92
C THR A 6 -9.53 9.85 11.24
N LYS A 7 -8.63 10.80 11.50
CA LYS A 7 -7.27 10.49 11.96
C LYS A 7 -7.29 9.68 13.24
N THR A 8 -8.09 10.08 14.21
CA THR A 8 -8.21 9.40 15.51
C THR A 8 -8.69 7.96 15.35
N ARG A 9 -9.63 7.71 14.43
CA ARG A 9 -10.13 6.36 14.14
C ARG A 9 -9.04 5.45 13.56
N ILE A 10 -8.30 5.93 12.57
CA ILE A 10 -7.23 5.15 11.96
C ILE A 10 -6.11 4.92 12.97
N ASP A 11 -5.71 5.92 13.71
CA ASP A 11 -4.70 5.81 14.76
C ASP A 11 -5.11 4.81 15.84
N TRP A 12 -6.38 4.82 16.24
CA TRP A 12 -6.92 3.87 17.21
C TRP A 12 -6.84 2.43 16.68
N ILE A 13 -7.25 2.19 15.44
CA ILE A 13 -7.18 0.87 14.81
C ILE A 13 -5.72 0.42 14.69
N ALA A 14 -4.82 1.30 14.26
CA ALA A 14 -3.40 1.03 14.19
C ALA A 14 -2.82 0.67 15.55
N SER A 15 -3.23 1.37 16.61
CA SER A 15 -2.80 1.09 17.99
C SER A 15 -3.27 -0.26 18.51
N SER A 16 -4.35 -0.78 17.96
CA SER A 16 -4.88 -2.11 18.30
C SER A 16 -4.13 -3.26 17.61
N CYS A 17 -3.37 -2.95 16.57
CA CYS A 17 -2.57 -3.94 15.84
C CYS A 17 -1.20 -4.12 16.53
N ARG A 18 -1.20 -4.74 17.71
CA ARG A 18 0.00 -4.85 18.57
C ARG A 18 1.17 -5.54 17.89
N LEU A 19 0.91 -6.59 17.10
CA LEU A 19 1.96 -7.29 16.36
C LEU A 19 2.61 -6.38 15.32
N LEU A 20 1.81 -5.64 14.56
CA LEU A 20 2.33 -4.67 13.60
C LEU A 20 3.13 -3.55 14.28
N GLN A 21 2.70 -3.08 15.44
CA GLN A 21 3.45 -2.08 16.21
C GLN A 21 4.81 -2.60 16.65
N SER A 22 4.86 -3.83 17.16
CA SER A 22 6.11 -4.48 17.55
C SER A 22 7.02 -4.67 16.34
N THR A 23 6.47 -5.10 15.22
CA THR A 23 7.20 -5.27 13.96
C THR A 23 7.70 -3.91 13.44
N ALA A 24 6.89 -2.87 13.50
CA ALA A 24 7.30 -1.52 13.07
C ALA A 24 8.47 -0.99 13.91
N ALA A 25 8.47 -1.23 15.22
CA ALA A 25 9.57 -0.84 16.09
C ALA A 25 10.86 -1.58 15.73
N GLU A 26 10.78 -2.87 15.44
CA GLU A 26 11.93 -3.66 14.98
C GLU A 26 12.40 -3.18 13.60
N PHE A 27 11.50 -2.96 12.67
CA PHE A 27 11.82 -2.48 11.32
C PHE A 27 12.44 -1.09 11.33
N ALA A 28 12.00 -0.19 12.21
CA ALA A 28 12.62 1.12 12.37
C ALA A 28 14.09 1.01 12.78
N ARG A 29 14.43 -0.01 13.58
CA ARG A 29 15.79 -0.25 14.02
C ARG A 29 16.64 -0.97 12.96
N THR A 30 16.07 -1.97 12.28
CA THR A 30 16.81 -2.82 11.34
C THR A 30 16.75 -2.36 9.89
N ARG A 31 15.72 -1.62 9.51
CA ARG A 31 15.47 -1.07 8.18
C ARG A 31 15.64 -2.09 7.05
N PRO A 32 14.90 -3.22 7.08
CA PRO A 32 15.10 -4.32 6.13
C PRO A 32 14.74 -3.94 4.68
N PHE A 33 13.95 -2.88 4.46
CA PHE A 33 13.52 -2.44 3.14
C PHE A 33 14.21 -1.16 2.67
N ALA A 34 15.31 -0.76 3.31
CA ALA A 34 16.04 0.45 2.93
C ALA A 34 16.46 0.39 1.45
N GLY A 35 16.15 1.45 0.70
CA GLY A 35 16.46 1.53 -0.73
C GLY A 35 15.50 0.78 -1.65
N LEU A 36 14.48 0.11 -1.11
CA LEU A 36 13.50 -0.61 -1.91
C LEU A 36 12.20 0.19 -2.08
N THR A 37 11.60 0.08 -3.25
CA THR A 37 10.25 0.55 -3.54
C THR A 37 9.30 -0.63 -3.55
N ILE A 38 8.24 -0.55 -2.76
CA ILE A 38 7.18 -1.56 -2.69
C ILE A 38 5.93 -1.00 -3.33
N GLY A 39 5.45 -1.66 -4.37
CA GLY A 39 4.17 -1.36 -5.01
C GLY A 39 3.06 -2.23 -4.45
N THR A 40 1.91 -1.64 -4.15
CA THR A 40 0.79 -2.40 -3.57
C THR A 40 -0.51 -2.13 -4.30
N ALA A 41 -1.34 -3.16 -4.44
CA ALA A 41 -2.73 -3.08 -4.86
C ALA A 41 -3.58 -3.94 -3.92
N ILE A 42 -3.90 -3.37 -2.78
CA ILE A 42 -4.66 -4.03 -1.70
C ILE A 42 -5.75 -3.08 -1.19
N HIS A 43 -6.74 -3.59 -0.49
CA HIS A 43 -7.80 -2.76 0.07
C HIS A 43 -7.21 -1.61 0.91
N LEU A 44 -7.54 -0.37 0.57
CA LEU A 44 -7.10 0.79 1.35
C LEU A 44 -8.11 1.10 2.44
N GLU A 45 -7.89 0.49 3.58
CA GLU A 45 -8.65 0.62 4.81
C GLU A 45 -7.71 0.85 6.02
N PRO A 46 -8.21 1.16 7.22
CA PRO A 46 -7.35 1.48 8.36
C PRO A 46 -6.30 0.41 8.73
N LYS A 47 -6.64 -0.87 8.65
CA LYS A 47 -5.68 -1.96 8.93
C LYS A 47 -4.56 -2.00 7.89
N THR A 48 -4.90 -1.78 6.63
CA THR A 48 -3.92 -1.67 5.55
C THR A 48 -3.01 -0.46 5.76
N ALA A 49 -3.56 0.66 6.22
CA ALA A 49 -2.73 1.82 6.58
C ALA A 49 -1.69 1.45 7.63
N ALA A 50 -2.07 0.69 8.66
CA ALA A 50 -1.14 0.20 9.68
C ALA A 50 -0.04 -0.68 9.08
N LEU A 51 -0.39 -1.57 8.16
CA LEU A 51 0.58 -2.41 7.44
C LEU A 51 1.55 -1.57 6.61
N LEU A 52 1.05 -0.64 5.81
CA LEU A 52 1.90 0.20 4.95
C LEU A 52 2.83 1.09 5.78
N MET A 53 2.36 1.63 6.89
CA MET A 53 3.19 2.40 7.82
C MET A 53 4.30 1.52 8.44
N THR A 54 4.01 0.26 8.70
CA THR A 54 5.00 -0.71 9.19
C THR A 54 6.11 -0.96 8.17
N LEU A 55 5.74 -1.14 6.91
CA LEU A 55 6.73 -1.29 5.82
C LEU A 55 7.55 -0.01 5.62
N GLN A 56 6.91 1.15 5.71
CA GLN A 56 7.61 2.44 5.65
C GLN A 56 8.62 2.59 6.78
N ALA A 57 8.27 2.19 8.00
CA ALA A 57 9.19 2.17 9.13
C ALA A 57 10.44 1.34 8.84
N GLY A 58 10.30 0.27 8.07
CA GLY A 58 11.39 -0.57 7.59
C GLY A 58 12.25 0.03 6.48
N GLY A 59 11.99 1.28 6.09
CA GLY A 59 12.76 1.99 5.08
C GLY A 59 12.22 1.91 3.66
N ALA A 60 11.09 1.23 3.44
CA ALA A 60 10.48 1.14 2.13
C ALA A 60 9.93 2.49 1.66
N ARG A 61 10.09 2.75 0.36
CA ARG A 61 9.26 3.72 -0.36
C ARG A 61 7.99 2.99 -0.81
N LEU A 62 6.82 3.47 -0.38
CA LEU A 62 5.54 2.85 -0.71
C LEU A 62 4.85 3.60 -1.85
N VAL A 63 4.40 2.85 -2.84
CA VAL A 63 3.51 3.32 -3.90
C VAL A 63 2.29 2.41 -3.90
N ALA A 64 1.16 2.95 -3.52
CA ALA A 64 -0.04 2.18 -3.22
C ALA A 64 -1.22 2.59 -4.07
N THR A 65 -2.05 1.62 -4.44
CA THR A 65 -3.41 1.83 -4.92
C THR A 65 -4.36 0.85 -4.24
N GLY A 66 -5.64 1.13 -4.28
CA GLY A 66 -6.66 0.24 -3.74
C GLY A 66 -7.11 -0.81 -4.73
N ASN A 67 -7.99 -1.68 -4.27
CA ASN A 67 -8.75 -2.57 -5.14
C ASN A 67 -9.99 -1.86 -5.69
N LEU A 68 -10.51 -2.38 -6.79
CA LEU A 68 -11.76 -1.90 -7.36
C LEU A 68 -12.88 -1.96 -6.31
N ASN A 69 -13.61 -0.87 -6.15
CA ASN A 69 -14.74 -0.70 -5.22
C ASN A 69 -14.42 -0.62 -3.72
N SER A 70 -13.19 -0.80 -3.28
CA SER A 70 -12.90 -1.01 -1.86
C SER A 70 -12.01 0.04 -1.20
N THR A 71 -11.63 1.07 -1.94
CA THR A 71 -10.76 2.12 -1.41
C THR A 71 -11.54 3.12 -0.57
N GLN A 72 -11.05 3.40 0.65
CA GLN A 72 -11.65 4.40 1.54
C GLN A 72 -10.92 5.75 1.38
N PRO A 73 -11.63 6.83 1.01
CA PRO A 73 -11.00 8.14 0.77
C PRO A 73 -10.22 8.70 1.96
N GLU A 74 -10.72 8.49 3.17
CA GLU A 74 -10.04 8.92 4.39
C GLU A 74 -8.72 8.19 4.64
N THR A 75 -8.63 6.93 4.22
CA THR A 75 -7.39 6.17 4.30
C THR A 75 -6.36 6.70 3.30
N ILE A 76 -6.80 7.08 2.10
CA ILE A 76 -5.92 7.73 1.12
C ILE A 76 -5.33 9.01 1.69
N ALA A 77 -6.16 9.88 2.25
CA ALA A 77 -5.72 11.14 2.85
C ALA A 77 -4.71 10.92 3.99
N TYR A 78 -5.01 9.96 4.86
CA TYR A 78 -4.14 9.59 5.97
C TYR A 78 -2.75 9.15 5.51
N LEU A 79 -2.69 8.29 4.50
CA LEU A 79 -1.44 7.77 3.95
C LEU A 79 -0.62 8.86 3.25
N ARG A 80 -1.28 9.70 2.44
CA ARG A 80 -0.61 10.81 1.73
C ARG A 80 0.02 11.80 2.69
N GLU A 81 -0.65 12.13 3.78
CA GLU A 81 -0.10 13.01 4.82
C GLU A 81 1.16 12.45 5.48
N ARG A 82 1.35 11.14 5.46
CA ARG A 82 2.50 10.44 6.03
C ARG A 82 3.58 10.10 5.01
N GLY A 83 3.51 10.69 3.83
CA GLY A 83 4.54 10.55 2.80
C GLY A 83 4.45 9.27 1.98
N ILE A 84 3.33 8.53 2.05
CA ILE A 84 3.09 7.39 1.17
C ILE A 84 2.44 7.91 -0.11
N THR A 85 3.01 7.54 -1.26
CA THR A 85 2.44 7.84 -2.56
C THR A 85 1.23 6.94 -2.79
N VAL A 86 0.04 7.53 -2.85
CA VAL A 86 -1.20 6.80 -3.19
C VAL A 86 -1.68 7.26 -4.55
N ILE A 87 -1.78 6.33 -5.48
CA ILE A 87 -2.25 6.55 -6.85
C ILE A 87 -3.72 6.18 -6.93
N GLY A 88 -4.49 7.07 -7.54
CA GLY A 88 -5.90 6.84 -7.78
C GLY A 88 -6.81 7.21 -6.62
N GLU A 89 -8.04 6.77 -6.75
CA GLU A 89 -9.15 7.08 -5.86
C GLU A 89 -10.14 5.91 -5.83
N GLN A 90 -11.14 6.00 -4.98
CA GLN A 90 -12.24 5.05 -5.03
C GLN A 90 -12.93 5.10 -6.40
N THR A 91 -13.02 3.96 -7.06
CA THR A 91 -13.66 3.86 -8.37
C THR A 91 -14.36 2.52 -8.57
N THR A 92 -15.41 2.54 -9.34
CA THR A 92 -16.09 1.34 -9.86
C THR A 92 -15.73 1.09 -11.33
N ASP A 93 -14.97 1.99 -11.94
CA ASP A 93 -14.54 1.89 -13.33
C ASP A 93 -13.28 1.05 -13.47
N ALA A 94 -13.42 -0.11 -14.10
CA ALA A 94 -12.30 -1.03 -14.33
C ALA A 94 -11.19 -0.41 -15.20
N SER A 95 -11.54 0.47 -16.15
CA SER A 95 -10.55 1.16 -16.98
C SER A 95 -9.71 2.14 -16.16
N ALA A 96 -10.36 2.91 -15.27
CA ALA A 96 -9.66 3.80 -14.35
C ALA A 96 -8.74 3.01 -13.41
N HIS A 97 -9.25 1.92 -12.85
CA HIS A 97 -8.46 1.04 -11.99
C HIS A 97 -7.24 0.46 -12.72
N GLY A 98 -7.42 0.03 -13.97
CA GLY A 98 -6.31 -0.42 -14.82
C GLY A 98 -5.22 0.62 -15.00
N ARG A 99 -5.59 1.89 -15.20
CA ARG A 99 -4.63 3.00 -15.28
C ARG A 99 -3.87 3.20 -13.96
N PHE A 100 -4.53 3.00 -12.81
CA PHE A 100 -3.86 3.10 -11.51
C PHE A 100 -2.83 1.98 -11.34
N LEU A 101 -3.17 0.74 -11.74
CA LEU A 101 -2.23 -0.38 -11.71
C LEU A 101 -1.01 -0.12 -12.61
N ASP A 102 -1.24 0.38 -13.81
CA ASP A 102 -0.16 0.73 -14.73
C ASP A 102 0.74 1.83 -14.15
N ALA A 103 0.16 2.81 -13.44
CA ALA A 103 0.91 3.87 -12.79
C ALA A 103 1.75 3.35 -11.61
N ILE A 104 1.27 2.34 -10.87
CA ILE A 104 2.08 1.66 -9.85
C ILE A 104 3.32 1.03 -10.49
N LEU A 105 3.14 0.29 -11.57
CA LEU A 105 4.25 -0.37 -12.27
C LEU A 105 5.23 0.63 -12.90
N ALA A 106 4.74 1.79 -13.36
CA ALA A 106 5.57 2.87 -13.90
C ALA A 106 6.54 3.46 -12.86
N GLU A 107 6.24 3.33 -11.57
CA GLU A 107 7.13 3.72 -10.46
C GLU A 107 8.29 2.73 -10.23
N LYS A 108 8.35 1.66 -11.00
CA LYS A 108 9.40 0.64 -10.99
C LYS A 108 9.63 0.03 -9.59
N PRO A 109 8.59 -0.53 -8.96
CA PRO A 109 8.76 -1.18 -7.67
C PRO A 109 9.71 -2.38 -7.76
N ASP A 110 10.49 -2.58 -6.71
CA ASP A 110 11.34 -3.74 -6.53
C ASP A 110 10.55 -4.96 -6.06
N LEU A 111 9.52 -4.71 -5.25
CA LEU A 111 8.63 -5.73 -4.67
C LEU A 111 7.18 -5.33 -4.94
N LEU A 112 6.33 -6.32 -5.13
CA LEU A 112 4.87 -6.13 -5.21
C LEU A 112 4.18 -6.86 -4.06
N LEU A 113 3.23 -6.19 -3.43
CA LEU A 113 2.30 -6.76 -2.47
C LEU A 113 0.89 -6.64 -3.04
N ASP A 114 0.32 -7.77 -3.40
CA ASP A 114 -0.94 -7.85 -4.14
C ASP A 114 -1.80 -8.98 -3.58
N ASN A 115 -3.03 -8.67 -3.18
CA ASN A 115 -3.93 -9.68 -2.65
C ASN A 115 -5.02 -10.13 -3.63
N GLY A 116 -5.30 -9.35 -4.66
CA GLY A 116 -6.29 -9.66 -5.69
C GLY A 116 -5.71 -10.28 -6.96
N GLY A 117 -4.42 -10.17 -7.14
CA GLY A 117 -3.73 -10.64 -8.34
C GLY A 117 -3.73 -9.66 -9.50
N ASP A 118 -4.23 -8.44 -9.33
CA ASP A 118 -4.36 -7.46 -10.41
C ASP A 118 -3.00 -6.98 -10.93
N LEU A 119 -2.08 -6.65 -10.04
CA LEU A 119 -0.71 -6.28 -10.41
C LEU A 119 0.03 -7.48 -11.02
N PHE A 120 -0.14 -8.66 -10.40
CA PHE A 120 0.46 -9.88 -10.92
C PHE A 120 0.00 -10.17 -12.35
N ALA A 121 -1.30 -10.04 -12.63
CA ALA A 121 -1.83 -10.25 -13.98
C ALA A 121 -1.19 -9.30 -15.01
N ARG A 122 -1.04 -8.02 -14.65
CA ARG A 122 -0.37 -7.02 -15.51
C ARG A 122 1.08 -7.43 -15.81
N VAL A 123 1.82 -7.83 -14.79
CA VAL A 123 3.22 -8.27 -14.93
C VAL A 123 3.32 -9.53 -15.80
N ALA A 124 2.40 -10.48 -15.61
CA ALA A 124 2.38 -11.71 -16.38
C ALA A 124 2.07 -11.49 -17.87
N GLU A 125 1.22 -10.51 -18.18
CA GLU A 125 0.87 -10.18 -19.57
C GLU A 125 1.95 -9.39 -20.30
N ASP A 126 2.49 -8.34 -19.66
CA ASP A 126 3.33 -7.35 -20.32
C ASP A 126 4.83 -7.57 -20.07
N GLY A 127 5.19 -8.41 -19.10
CA GLY A 127 6.54 -8.53 -18.58
C GLY A 127 6.96 -7.31 -17.76
N TYR A 128 7.77 -7.51 -16.75
CA TYR A 128 8.28 -6.40 -15.94
C TYR A 128 9.72 -6.68 -15.49
N PRO A 129 10.72 -6.32 -16.35
CA PRO A 129 12.11 -6.71 -16.12
C PRO A 129 12.75 -6.17 -14.85
N ALA A 130 12.22 -5.06 -14.31
CA ALA A 130 12.76 -4.45 -13.11
C ALA A 130 12.30 -5.14 -11.81
N LEU A 131 11.32 -6.04 -11.89
CA LEU A 131 10.79 -6.73 -10.72
C LEU A 131 11.75 -7.83 -10.26
N ARG A 132 12.18 -7.77 -9.00
CA ARG A 132 13.08 -8.77 -8.42
C ARG A 132 12.33 -9.93 -7.80
N GLU A 133 11.24 -9.64 -7.11
CA GLU A 133 10.41 -10.62 -6.45
C GLU A 133 8.94 -10.23 -6.48
N ILE A 134 8.08 -11.23 -6.56
CA ILE A 134 6.64 -11.06 -6.42
C ILE A 134 6.23 -11.68 -5.10
N GLY A 135 5.75 -10.82 -4.18
CA GLY A 135 5.15 -11.27 -2.93
C GLY A 135 3.63 -11.25 -3.05
N ARG A 136 2.98 -12.29 -2.59
CA ARG A 136 1.53 -12.39 -2.53
C ARG A 136 1.08 -12.62 -1.10
N ALA A 137 0.22 -11.74 -0.60
CA ALA A 137 -0.45 -11.96 0.67
C ALA A 137 -1.74 -12.73 0.43
N HIS A 138 -1.90 -13.84 1.13
CA HIS A 138 -3.17 -14.54 1.24
C HIS A 138 -3.87 -14.10 2.53
N VAL A 139 -5.08 -13.70 2.38
CA VAL A 139 -5.96 -13.43 3.50
C VAL A 139 -6.86 -14.64 3.71
#